data_b252272cec25db53966120c5ed3d7413
#
_entry.id   b252272cec25db53966120c5ed3d7413
#
_cell.length_a   1.000
_cell.length_b   1.000
_cell.length_c   1.000
_cell.angle_alpha   90.00
_cell.angle_beta   90.00
_cell.angle_gamma   90.00
#
_symmetry.space_group_name_H-M   'P 1'
#
loop_
_entity.id
_entity.type
_entity.pdbx_description
1 polymer ?
#
loop_
_entity_poly.entity_id
_entity_poly.type
_entity_poly.pdbx_seq_one_letter_code
_entity_poly.pdbx_strand_id
1 'polypeptide(L)'
;MKIKSIVTSALIAAGLICNAHAAEQQKLNIWWVKGFYKSEDDALFAAIKKFEDKHKNIKVELSQYPIQDMLPKTIAALDSGNPPDVAYADPYDFQVTGYWAYEGKLEDISSVINPIRSHFAPNTVETTFLLNNKENKRAYYAFPLKQQTMHIEYWVDMLNDAGFKESDVPTNWKDYWSFWCDKVQPAYRQKVGTRVFGIGQPMGVDATDSFFSFLTYMDAYNVKLVSESGKLLVDDPDVRKGLISAMTDYTAVYSKGCTPPSSTSWKDPDNNVAFHNRTTVMTHNATISIAAKWMDDMTNTALTDAQRAIAKKNYTENIRTAGWPNKPDGSKMQYRTAVKTGVIFKDSKNKAAAKEFVSFLLQEENLTPYVEGSLGRWFPVTIEGQKRKFWQEDAHRRSVFNQYAAGTTTFEFTKNYHFTQINNENVWAKAMNRVINEKVPVDKAVDEMIERIKTLAK
;
A
#
# COMPACT_ATOMS: atom_id res chain seq x y z
N MET A 1 17.16 35.43 -96.37
CA MET A 1 15.97 35.19 -95.58
C MET A 1 16.46 34.81 -94.14
N LYS A 2 16.31 35.71 -93.18
CA LYS A 2 16.89 35.60 -91.83
C LYS A 2 15.81 35.02 -90.89
N ILE A 3 16.09 33.90 -90.32
CA ILE A 3 15.24 33.30 -89.28
C ILE A 3 15.80 33.73 -87.91
N LYS A 4 14.99 34.42 -87.11
CA LYS A 4 15.32 34.84 -85.77
C LYS A 4 14.97 33.70 -84.81
N SER A 5 15.94 33.24 -84.02
CA SER A 5 15.77 32.35 -82.89
C SER A 5 15.31 33.12 -81.66
N ILE A 6 14.19 32.71 -81.04
CA ILE A 6 13.71 33.23 -79.81
C ILE A 6 14.16 32.22 -78.71
N VAL A 7 15.00 32.67 -77.81
CA VAL A 7 15.39 31.88 -76.58
C VAL A 7 14.42 32.24 -75.50
N THR A 8 13.62 31.27 -75.10
CA THR A 8 12.72 31.40 -73.94
C THR A 8 13.43 30.88 -72.69
N SER A 9 13.78 31.75 -71.76
CA SER A 9 14.36 31.41 -70.46
C SER A 9 13.26 30.95 -69.51
N ALA A 10 13.23 29.69 -69.20
CA ALA A 10 12.38 29.12 -68.14
C ALA A 10 13.06 29.30 -66.78
N LEU A 11 12.52 30.13 -65.87
CA LEU A 11 12.88 30.19 -64.45
C LEU A 11 12.29 28.98 -63.72
N ILE A 12 13.14 28.06 -63.28
CA ILE A 12 12.76 27.00 -62.36
C ILE A 12 12.80 27.59 -60.97
N ALA A 13 11.62 27.90 -60.41
CA ALA A 13 11.48 28.18 -58.96
C ALA A 13 11.55 26.86 -58.19
N ALA A 14 12.71 26.57 -57.61
CA ALA A 14 12.86 25.47 -56.65
C ALA A 14 12.14 25.83 -55.36
N GLY A 15 10.87 25.41 -55.23
CA GLY A 15 10.17 25.45 -53.97
C GLY A 15 10.80 24.48 -52.95
N LEU A 16 11.49 25.00 -51.95
CA LEU A 16 11.88 24.24 -50.74
C LEU A 16 10.60 23.87 -50.00
N ILE A 17 10.08 22.66 -50.26
CA ILE A 17 9.07 22.04 -49.41
C ILE A 17 9.81 21.63 -48.14
N CYS A 18 9.77 22.47 -47.10
CA CYS A 18 10.06 22.05 -45.75
C CYS A 18 8.99 21.03 -45.33
N ASN A 19 9.26 19.75 -45.57
CA ASN A 19 8.55 18.68 -44.88
C ASN A 19 8.88 18.81 -43.39
N ALA A 20 8.05 19.57 -42.66
CA ALA A 20 7.99 19.45 -41.22
C ALA A 20 7.47 18.03 -40.94
N HIS A 21 8.36 17.06 -40.87
CA HIS A 21 8.04 15.79 -40.22
C HIS A 21 7.65 16.17 -38.79
N ALA A 22 6.36 16.10 -38.47
CA ALA A 22 5.94 16.07 -37.07
C ALA A 22 6.75 14.93 -36.43
N ALA A 23 7.67 15.28 -35.57
CA ALA A 23 8.48 14.27 -34.85
C ALA A 23 7.50 13.26 -34.23
N GLU A 24 7.66 12.00 -34.60
CA GLU A 24 6.83 10.93 -34.03
C GLU A 24 6.89 11.01 -32.52
N GLN A 25 5.72 11.13 -31.87
CA GLN A 25 5.67 11.26 -30.40
C GLN A 25 6.27 10.01 -29.78
N GLN A 26 7.21 10.20 -28.85
CA GLN A 26 7.77 9.12 -28.06
C GLN A 26 6.70 8.51 -27.16
N LYS A 27 6.44 7.23 -27.31
CA LYS A 27 5.46 6.50 -26.49
C LYS A 27 6.10 6.11 -25.15
N LEU A 28 5.44 6.46 -24.06
CA LEU A 28 5.84 6.09 -22.70
C LEU A 28 4.83 5.10 -22.15
N ASN A 29 5.22 3.84 -22.01
CA ASN A 29 4.37 2.77 -21.54
C ASN A 29 4.38 2.71 -20.00
N ILE A 30 3.24 3.00 -19.39
CA ILE A 30 3.07 3.04 -17.93
C ILE A 30 2.06 1.99 -17.51
N TRP A 31 2.46 1.12 -16.57
CA TRP A 31 1.54 0.19 -15.91
C TRP A 31 1.26 0.66 -14.49
N TRP A 32 -0.02 0.78 -14.16
CA TRP A 32 -0.43 1.32 -12.88
C TRP A 32 -1.59 0.54 -12.29
N VAL A 33 -1.57 0.29 -10.98
CA VAL A 33 -2.70 -0.34 -10.32
C VAL A 33 -3.92 0.55 -10.41
N LYS A 34 -5.08 -0.05 -10.68
CA LYS A 34 -6.35 0.66 -10.69
C LYS A 34 -6.67 1.19 -9.30
N GLY A 35 -7.08 2.45 -9.21
CA GLY A 35 -7.47 3.10 -7.97
C GLY A 35 -8.66 2.40 -7.30
N PHE A 36 -8.72 2.49 -5.98
CA PHE A 36 -9.85 1.98 -5.19
C PHE A 36 -11.10 2.86 -5.38
N TYR A 37 -10.88 4.15 -5.57
CA TYR A 37 -11.92 5.16 -5.84
C TYR A 37 -11.67 5.83 -7.18
N LYS A 38 -12.78 6.23 -7.83
CA LYS A 38 -12.72 6.95 -9.10
C LYS A 38 -11.88 8.23 -8.99
N SER A 39 -11.96 8.95 -7.88
CA SER A 39 -11.19 10.18 -7.62
C SER A 39 -9.67 9.97 -7.63
N GLU A 40 -9.18 8.80 -7.23
CA GLU A 40 -7.75 8.45 -7.29
C GLU A 40 -7.30 8.29 -8.76
N ASP A 41 -8.09 7.58 -9.58
CA ASP A 41 -7.81 7.42 -11.01
C ASP A 41 -7.95 8.76 -11.76
N ASP A 42 -9.00 9.54 -11.48
CA ASP A 42 -9.21 10.86 -12.11
C ASP A 42 -8.02 11.80 -11.83
N ALA A 43 -7.46 11.77 -10.62
CA ALA A 43 -6.29 12.58 -10.29
C ALA A 43 -5.04 12.11 -11.04
N LEU A 44 -4.83 10.80 -11.21
CA LEU A 44 -3.75 10.24 -12.03
C LEU A 44 -3.90 10.67 -13.49
N PHE A 45 -5.11 10.56 -14.07
CA PHE A 45 -5.38 10.98 -15.45
C PHE A 45 -5.16 12.47 -15.64
N ALA A 46 -5.54 13.29 -14.67
CA ALA A 46 -5.29 14.73 -14.69
C ALA A 46 -3.78 15.04 -14.66
N ALA A 47 -3.00 14.33 -13.85
CA ALA A 47 -1.56 14.48 -13.81
C ALA A 47 -0.90 14.07 -15.14
N ILE A 48 -1.31 12.94 -15.73
CA ILE A 48 -0.85 12.49 -17.05
C ILE A 48 -1.18 13.52 -18.12
N LYS A 49 -2.41 14.04 -18.14
CA LYS A 49 -2.80 15.07 -19.11
C LYS A 49 -1.94 16.33 -18.98
N LYS A 50 -1.70 16.82 -17.76
CA LYS A 50 -0.81 17.98 -17.51
C LYS A 50 0.62 17.70 -17.98
N PHE A 51 1.11 16.47 -17.79
CA PHE A 51 2.42 16.06 -18.28
C PHE A 51 2.50 16.11 -19.80
N GLU A 52 1.53 15.51 -20.52
CA GLU A 52 1.46 15.55 -21.99
C GLU A 52 1.29 16.97 -22.55
N ASP A 53 0.56 17.83 -21.83
CA ASP A 53 0.40 19.23 -22.21
C ASP A 53 1.73 19.99 -22.13
N LYS A 54 2.60 19.64 -21.19
CA LYS A 54 3.94 20.24 -20.99
C LYS A 54 5.01 19.60 -21.88
N HIS A 55 4.87 18.30 -22.18
CA HIS A 55 5.84 17.51 -22.95
C HIS A 55 5.20 16.98 -24.25
N LYS A 56 4.98 17.87 -25.23
CA LYS A 56 4.24 17.55 -26.47
C LYS A 56 4.88 16.46 -27.34
N ASN A 57 6.16 16.16 -27.12
CA ASN A 57 6.89 15.09 -27.78
C ASN A 57 6.71 13.71 -27.12
N ILE A 58 6.03 13.62 -25.95
CA ILE A 58 5.81 12.36 -25.23
C ILE A 58 4.30 12.08 -25.17
N LYS A 59 3.93 10.85 -25.51
CA LYS A 59 2.57 10.31 -25.35
C LYS A 59 2.59 9.18 -24.32
N VAL A 60 1.78 9.30 -23.27
CA VAL A 60 1.62 8.26 -22.25
C VAL A 60 0.63 7.20 -22.70
N GLU A 61 1.08 5.95 -22.75
CA GLU A 61 0.24 4.77 -22.93
C GLU A 61 0.03 4.11 -21.56
N LEU A 62 -1.06 4.49 -20.88
CA LEU A 62 -1.39 3.98 -19.55
C LEU A 62 -2.18 2.67 -19.66
N SER A 63 -1.71 1.61 -18.99
CA SER A 63 -2.44 0.39 -18.74
C SER A 63 -2.72 0.25 -17.24
N GLN A 64 -4.00 0.09 -16.88
CA GLN A 64 -4.40 -0.13 -15.49
C GLN A 64 -4.89 -1.57 -15.29
N TYR A 65 -4.46 -2.18 -14.20
CA TYR A 65 -4.85 -3.54 -13.81
C TYR A 65 -5.33 -3.59 -12.37
N PRO A 66 -6.23 -4.53 -12.01
CA PRO A 66 -6.56 -4.81 -10.62
C PRO A 66 -5.31 -5.18 -9.81
N ILE A 67 -5.34 -4.90 -8.50
CA ILE A 67 -4.19 -5.10 -7.60
C ILE A 67 -3.64 -6.55 -7.66
N GLN A 68 -4.52 -7.55 -7.73
CA GLN A 68 -4.13 -8.97 -7.77
C GLN A 68 -3.44 -9.37 -9.08
N ASP A 69 -3.64 -8.61 -10.17
CA ASP A 69 -3.12 -8.94 -11.50
C ASP A 69 -1.78 -8.24 -11.78
N MET A 70 -1.50 -7.13 -11.11
CA MET A 70 -0.33 -6.28 -11.42
C MET A 70 0.98 -7.03 -11.24
N LEU A 71 1.19 -7.67 -10.09
CA LEU A 71 2.47 -8.32 -9.80
C LEU A 71 2.76 -9.50 -10.72
N PRO A 72 1.84 -10.48 -10.93
CA PRO A 72 2.07 -11.57 -11.88
C PRO A 72 2.34 -11.09 -13.30
N LYS A 73 1.59 -10.08 -13.79
CA LYS A 73 1.80 -9.50 -15.12
C LYS A 73 3.17 -8.84 -15.25
N THR A 74 3.60 -8.09 -14.24
CA THR A 74 4.90 -7.42 -14.28
C THR A 74 6.05 -8.42 -14.23
N ILE A 75 5.96 -9.47 -13.42
CA ILE A 75 6.95 -10.55 -13.41
C ILE A 75 7.04 -11.20 -14.80
N ALA A 76 5.91 -11.56 -15.41
CA ALA A 76 5.88 -12.16 -16.75
C ALA A 76 6.48 -11.22 -17.83
N ALA A 77 6.23 -9.92 -17.73
CA ALA A 77 6.81 -8.92 -18.63
C ALA A 77 8.33 -8.79 -18.47
N LEU A 78 8.83 -8.81 -17.22
CA LEU A 78 10.25 -8.82 -16.93
C LEU A 78 10.93 -10.09 -17.46
N ASP A 79 10.33 -11.25 -17.26
CA ASP A 79 10.88 -12.54 -17.68
C ASP A 79 10.89 -12.67 -19.21
N SER A 80 9.95 -12.03 -19.91
CA SER A 80 9.91 -11.97 -21.38
C SER A 80 10.81 -10.87 -21.97
N GLY A 81 11.49 -10.06 -21.15
CA GLY A 81 12.35 -8.96 -21.59
C GLY A 81 11.61 -7.74 -22.16
N ASN A 82 10.31 -7.61 -21.86
CA ASN A 82 9.47 -6.51 -22.34
C ASN A 82 8.69 -5.83 -21.19
N PRO A 83 9.38 -5.33 -20.15
CA PRO A 83 8.72 -4.61 -19.07
C PRO A 83 8.15 -3.25 -19.57
N PRO A 84 7.15 -2.67 -18.87
CA PRO A 84 6.77 -1.29 -19.09
C PRO A 84 7.94 -0.34 -18.76
N ASP A 85 7.83 0.93 -19.19
CA ASP A 85 8.84 1.93 -18.86
C ASP A 85 8.76 2.33 -17.38
N VAL A 86 7.54 2.53 -16.89
CA VAL A 86 7.24 2.85 -15.48
C VAL A 86 6.16 1.90 -14.97
N ALA A 87 6.30 1.43 -13.74
CA ALA A 87 5.24 0.64 -13.12
C ALA A 87 5.05 0.98 -11.64
N TYR A 88 3.79 0.84 -11.19
CA TYR A 88 3.42 0.94 -9.81
C TYR A 88 2.31 -0.04 -9.45
N ALA A 89 2.47 -0.74 -8.32
CA ALA A 89 1.39 -1.46 -7.66
C ALA A 89 1.57 -1.44 -6.13
N ASP A 90 0.44 -1.51 -5.42
CA ASP A 90 0.42 -1.45 -3.95
C ASP A 90 1.34 -2.49 -3.25
N PRO A 91 1.53 -3.73 -3.77
CA PRO A 91 2.41 -4.71 -3.12
C PRO A 91 3.90 -4.63 -3.51
N TYR A 92 4.30 -3.77 -4.45
CA TYR A 92 5.67 -3.78 -4.96
C TYR A 92 6.72 -3.52 -3.87
N ASP A 93 6.48 -2.56 -2.98
CA ASP A 93 7.41 -2.18 -1.92
C ASP A 93 7.87 -3.39 -1.10
N PHE A 94 6.93 -4.17 -0.56
CA PHE A 94 7.23 -5.24 0.38
C PHE A 94 7.41 -6.63 -0.26
N GLN A 95 7.03 -6.81 -1.54
CA GLN A 95 7.14 -8.12 -2.20
C GLN A 95 8.27 -8.23 -3.22
N VAL A 96 8.65 -7.14 -3.92
CA VAL A 96 9.56 -7.28 -5.06
C VAL A 96 10.59 -6.17 -5.24
N THR A 97 10.31 -4.91 -4.85
CA THR A 97 11.17 -3.78 -5.20
C THR A 97 12.61 -3.96 -4.72
N GLY A 98 12.81 -4.39 -3.47
CA GLY A 98 14.15 -4.64 -2.93
C GLY A 98 14.90 -5.74 -3.69
N TYR A 99 14.21 -6.81 -4.04
CA TYR A 99 14.79 -7.92 -4.81
C TYR A 99 15.10 -7.51 -6.27
N TRP A 100 14.19 -6.80 -6.93
CA TRP A 100 14.45 -6.30 -8.29
C TRP A 100 15.64 -5.34 -8.34
N ALA A 101 15.77 -4.47 -7.32
CA ALA A 101 16.95 -3.60 -7.20
C ALA A 101 18.23 -4.42 -7.04
N TYR A 102 18.22 -5.40 -6.13
CA TYR A 102 19.35 -6.30 -5.87
C TYR A 102 19.80 -7.05 -7.13
N GLU A 103 18.86 -7.55 -7.90
CA GLU A 103 19.10 -8.25 -9.17
C GLU A 103 19.46 -7.33 -10.35
N GLY A 104 19.56 -6.00 -10.12
CA GLY A 104 19.89 -5.02 -11.16
C GLY A 104 18.80 -4.87 -12.23
N LYS A 105 17.55 -5.18 -11.92
CA LYS A 105 16.41 -5.05 -12.84
C LYS A 105 15.82 -3.64 -12.89
N LEU A 106 16.23 -2.76 -11.96
CA LEU A 106 15.70 -1.40 -11.86
C LEU A 106 16.73 -0.37 -12.34
N GLU A 107 16.24 0.73 -12.90
CA GLU A 107 17.02 1.89 -13.33
C GLU A 107 17.42 2.75 -12.12
N ASP A 108 18.65 3.24 -12.11
CA ASP A 108 19.10 4.26 -11.16
C ASP A 108 18.43 5.60 -11.48
N ILE A 109 17.57 6.05 -10.55
CA ILE A 109 16.84 7.32 -10.64
C ILE A 109 17.35 8.36 -9.67
N SER A 110 18.59 8.25 -9.19
CA SER A 110 19.19 9.23 -8.29
C SER A 110 19.20 10.65 -8.87
N SER A 111 19.28 10.77 -10.19
CA SER A 111 19.17 12.08 -10.87
C SER A 111 17.79 12.73 -10.71
N VAL A 112 16.75 11.95 -10.47
CA VAL A 112 15.38 12.43 -10.21
C VAL A 112 15.18 12.74 -8.73
N ILE A 113 15.64 11.86 -7.85
CA ILE A 113 15.36 11.95 -6.41
C ILE A 113 16.26 12.98 -5.70
N ASN A 114 17.56 13.02 -6.00
CA ASN A 114 18.51 13.87 -5.29
C ASN A 114 18.10 15.36 -5.27
N PRO A 115 17.64 15.96 -6.39
CA PRO A 115 17.26 17.38 -6.39
C PRO A 115 16.06 17.71 -5.50
N ILE A 116 15.17 16.73 -5.26
CA ILE A 116 13.91 16.90 -4.52
C ILE A 116 13.87 16.11 -3.20
N ARG A 117 14.99 15.51 -2.79
CA ARG A 117 15.07 14.65 -1.59
C ARG A 117 14.55 15.35 -0.33
N SER A 118 14.83 16.64 -0.17
CA SER A 118 14.42 17.45 0.98
C SER A 118 12.89 17.69 1.04
N HIS A 119 12.14 17.43 -0.03
CA HIS A 119 10.69 17.54 -0.04
C HIS A 119 10.02 16.36 0.66
N PHE A 120 10.69 15.22 0.73
CA PHE A 120 10.15 14.02 1.35
C PHE A 120 10.43 13.94 2.84
N ALA A 121 9.52 13.33 3.59
CA ALA A 121 9.82 12.94 4.97
C ALA A 121 10.96 11.90 4.97
N PRO A 122 11.96 12.03 5.88
CA PRO A 122 13.17 11.20 5.84
C PRO A 122 12.89 9.70 5.78
N ASN A 123 11.95 9.21 6.59
CA ASN A 123 11.57 7.79 6.63
C ASN A 123 10.91 7.27 5.35
N THR A 124 10.52 8.15 4.41
CA THR A 124 9.86 7.73 3.18
C THR A 124 10.85 7.58 2.02
N VAL A 125 11.70 8.55 1.80
CA VAL A 125 12.66 8.51 0.69
C VAL A 125 13.77 7.50 0.90
N GLU A 126 14.19 7.28 2.14
CA GLU A 126 15.22 6.28 2.48
C GLU A 126 14.80 4.84 2.13
N THR A 127 13.49 4.55 2.11
CA THR A 127 12.98 3.22 1.71
C THR A 127 13.25 2.91 0.24
N THR A 128 13.56 3.90 -0.57
CA THR A 128 13.85 3.76 -2.01
C THR A 128 15.34 3.75 -2.33
N PHE A 129 16.21 3.94 -1.30
CA PHE A 129 17.69 3.87 -1.42
C PHE A 129 18.16 2.43 -1.23
N LEU A 130 18.18 1.66 -2.32
CA LEU A 130 18.33 0.21 -2.33
C LEU A 130 19.72 -0.23 -2.82
N LEU A 131 20.06 -1.50 -2.62
CA LEU A 131 21.29 -2.12 -3.08
C LEU A 131 21.08 -2.80 -4.43
N ASN A 132 21.94 -2.49 -5.40
CA ASN A 132 22.13 -3.26 -6.61
C ASN A 132 23.41 -4.08 -6.43
N ASN A 133 23.30 -5.39 -6.31
CA ASN A 133 24.44 -6.28 -6.08
C ASN A 133 25.32 -6.46 -7.33
N LYS A 134 24.73 -6.38 -8.53
CA LYS A 134 25.49 -6.54 -9.78
C LYS A 134 26.45 -5.38 -10.03
N GLU A 135 26.08 -4.17 -9.59
CA GLU A 135 26.90 -2.98 -9.68
C GLU A 135 27.64 -2.68 -8.35
N ASN A 136 27.38 -3.47 -7.30
CA ASN A 136 27.83 -3.23 -5.93
C ASN A 136 27.60 -1.78 -5.50
N LYS A 137 26.40 -1.26 -5.75
CA LYS A 137 26.06 0.16 -5.59
C LYS A 137 24.74 0.31 -4.87
N ARG A 138 24.68 1.22 -3.89
CA ARG A 138 23.42 1.73 -3.34
C ARG A 138 23.05 3.03 -4.03
N ALA A 139 21.79 3.12 -4.48
CA ALA A 139 21.23 4.28 -5.16
C ALA A 139 19.70 4.30 -5.02
N TYR A 140 19.05 5.34 -5.51
CA TYR A 140 17.59 5.37 -5.60
C TYR A 140 17.13 4.56 -6.81
N TYR A 141 16.61 3.36 -6.55
CA TYR A 141 16.07 2.45 -7.58
C TYR A 141 14.55 2.40 -7.63
N ALA A 142 13.89 3.18 -6.77
CA ALA A 142 12.45 3.35 -6.75
C ALA A 142 12.10 4.79 -6.37
N PHE A 143 10.85 5.18 -6.56
CA PHE A 143 10.35 6.48 -6.14
C PHE A 143 9.17 6.34 -5.18
N PRO A 144 9.11 7.12 -4.08
CA PRO A 144 8.03 7.04 -3.11
C PRO A 144 6.80 7.79 -3.63
N LEU A 145 5.62 7.22 -3.45
CA LEU A 145 4.36 7.80 -3.91
C LEU A 145 3.44 8.20 -2.75
N LYS A 146 3.21 7.29 -1.85
CA LYS A 146 2.24 7.38 -0.75
C LYS A 146 2.59 6.34 0.30
N GLN A 147 1.99 6.42 1.49
CA GLN A 147 2.30 5.51 2.58
C GLN A 147 1.07 5.12 3.38
N GLN A 148 1.18 4.03 4.14
CA GLN A 148 0.11 3.50 4.99
C GLN A 148 0.64 2.99 6.32
N THR A 149 -0.27 2.93 7.31
CA THR A 149 -0.10 2.25 8.60
C THR A 149 -1.33 1.40 8.88
N MET A 150 -1.27 0.48 9.86
CA MET A 150 -2.43 -0.31 10.27
C MET A 150 -3.37 0.48 11.17
N HIS A 151 -4.67 0.37 10.90
CA HIS A 151 -5.75 1.00 11.64
C HIS A 151 -6.70 -0.05 12.21
N ILE A 152 -7.47 0.36 13.21
CA ILE A 152 -8.64 -0.37 13.70
C ILE A 152 -9.88 0.44 13.33
N GLU A 153 -10.90 -0.25 12.82
CA GLU A 153 -12.19 0.34 12.51
C GLU A 153 -13.29 -0.48 13.15
N TYR A 154 -14.27 0.18 13.76
CA TYR A 154 -15.42 -0.47 14.42
C TYR A 154 -16.72 0.30 14.23
N TRP A 155 -17.83 -0.44 14.31
CA TRP A 155 -19.18 0.11 14.28
C TRP A 155 -19.60 0.59 15.68
N VAL A 156 -19.77 1.89 15.84
CA VAL A 156 -20.20 2.54 17.11
C VAL A 156 -21.62 2.15 17.44
N ASP A 157 -22.52 2.11 16.47
CA ASP A 157 -23.91 1.72 16.69
C ASP A 157 -24.04 0.25 17.12
N MET A 158 -23.24 -0.68 16.53
CA MET A 158 -23.22 -2.07 17.00
C MET A 158 -22.64 -2.20 18.40
N LEU A 159 -21.62 -1.40 18.73
CA LEU A 159 -21.07 -1.32 20.09
C LEU A 159 -22.13 -0.85 21.11
N ASN A 160 -22.85 0.22 20.75
CA ASN A 160 -23.93 0.75 21.59
C ASN A 160 -25.09 -0.23 21.75
N ASP A 161 -25.47 -0.93 20.68
CA ASP A 161 -26.50 -1.98 20.71
C ASP A 161 -26.08 -3.18 21.59
N ALA A 162 -24.79 -3.47 21.69
CA ALA A 162 -24.26 -4.45 22.63
C ALA A 162 -24.26 -3.95 24.10
N GLY A 163 -24.67 -2.72 24.34
CA GLY A 163 -24.74 -2.12 25.69
C GLY A 163 -23.43 -1.46 26.15
N PHE A 164 -22.50 -1.20 25.25
CA PHE A 164 -21.19 -0.57 25.56
C PHE A 164 -21.07 0.79 24.86
N LYS A 165 -20.19 1.64 25.40
CA LYS A 165 -19.83 2.95 24.86
C LYS A 165 -18.38 2.95 24.37
N GLU A 166 -17.99 3.93 23.58
CA GLU A 166 -16.60 4.10 23.14
C GLU A 166 -15.62 4.23 24.32
N SER A 167 -16.05 4.82 25.43
CA SER A 167 -15.28 4.93 26.67
C SER A 167 -15.00 3.59 27.37
N ASP A 168 -15.75 2.55 27.05
CA ASP A 168 -15.60 1.22 27.64
C ASP A 168 -14.56 0.36 26.90
N VAL A 169 -14.10 0.82 25.72
CA VAL A 169 -13.09 0.14 24.91
C VAL A 169 -11.74 0.20 25.64
N PRO A 170 -11.16 -0.93 26.04
CA PRO A 170 -9.91 -0.94 26.78
C PRO A 170 -8.73 -0.44 25.95
N THR A 171 -7.75 0.14 26.61
CA THR A 171 -6.51 0.61 25.97
C THR A 171 -5.33 -0.34 26.14
N ASN A 172 -5.41 -1.32 27.04
CA ASN A 172 -4.36 -2.34 27.22
C ASN A 172 -4.58 -3.54 26.31
N TRP A 173 -3.52 -4.20 25.89
CA TRP A 173 -3.50 -5.26 24.88
C TRP A 173 -4.47 -6.41 25.17
N LYS A 174 -4.34 -7.00 26.35
CA LYS A 174 -5.10 -8.20 26.72
C LYS A 174 -6.60 -7.95 26.79
N ASP A 175 -7.00 -6.89 27.49
CA ASP A 175 -8.41 -6.58 27.70
C ASP A 175 -9.06 -6.05 26.42
N TYR A 176 -8.28 -5.43 25.53
CA TYR A 176 -8.77 -4.96 24.23
C TYR A 176 -9.34 -6.10 23.38
N TRP A 177 -8.56 -7.17 23.20
CA TRP A 177 -9.01 -8.30 22.37
C TRP A 177 -10.14 -9.09 23.02
N SER A 178 -10.07 -9.31 24.35
CA SER A 178 -11.13 -9.99 25.08
C SER A 178 -12.41 -9.16 25.13
N PHE A 179 -12.35 -7.83 25.10
CA PHE A 179 -13.52 -6.97 25.07
C PHE A 179 -14.38 -7.24 23.82
N TRP A 180 -13.79 -7.24 22.66
CA TRP A 180 -14.51 -7.50 21.40
C TRP A 180 -15.01 -8.95 21.30
N CYS A 181 -14.20 -9.90 21.78
CA CYS A 181 -14.44 -11.32 21.69
C CYS A 181 -15.44 -11.82 22.76
N ASP A 182 -15.16 -11.52 24.04
CA ASP A 182 -15.80 -12.17 25.16
C ASP A 182 -16.94 -11.32 25.74
N LYS A 183 -17.04 -10.02 25.38
CA LYS A 183 -18.09 -9.10 25.85
C LYS A 183 -18.99 -8.60 24.71
N VAL A 184 -18.43 -7.90 23.72
CA VAL A 184 -19.23 -7.27 22.66
C VAL A 184 -19.90 -8.31 21.76
N GLN A 185 -19.17 -9.31 21.30
CA GLN A 185 -19.72 -10.36 20.43
C GLN A 185 -20.93 -11.09 21.03
N PRO A 186 -20.90 -11.66 22.24
CA PRO A 186 -22.05 -12.35 22.80
C PRO A 186 -23.21 -11.41 23.10
N ALA A 187 -22.94 -10.22 23.63
CA ALA A 187 -23.98 -9.22 23.92
C ALA A 187 -24.72 -8.78 22.65
N TYR A 188 -23.98 -8.48 21.57
CA TYR A 188 -24.59 -8.09 20.31
C TYR A 188 -25.38 -9.25 19.68
N ARG A 189 -24.85 -10.48 19.69
CA ARG A 189 -25.57 -11.69 19.21
C ARG A 189 -26.90 -11.90 19.94
N GLN A 190 -26.89 -11.71 21.26
CA GLN A 190 -28.12 -11.79 22.07
C GLN A 190 -29.14 -10.74 21.65
N LYS A 191 -28.70 -9.53 21.35
CA LYS A 191 -29.56 -8.39 20.92
C LYS A 191 -30.20 -8.64 19.56
N VAL A 192 -29.43 -9.10 18.57
CA VAL A 192 -29.90 -9.15 17.17
C VAL A 192 -30.34 -10.54 16.71
N GLY A 193 -30.06 -11.60 17.46
CA GLY A 193 -30.45 -12.97 17.13
C GLY A 193 -29.70 -13.57 15.91
N THR A 194 -28.63 -12.92 15.43
CA THR A 194 -27.87 -13.37 14.26
C THR A 194 -26.40 -13.62 14.60
N ARG A 195 -25.72 -14.42 13.76
CA ARG A 195 -24.30 -14.75 13.94
C ARG A 195 -23.41 -13.61 13.46
N VAL A 196 -22.98 -12.76 14.38
CA VAL A 196 -22.01 -11.70 14.16
C VAL A 196 -20.70 -12.03 14.91
N PHE A 197 -19.57 -11.56 14.41
CA PHE A 197 -18.26 -11.77 15.01
C PHE A 197 -17.70 -10.48 15.58
N GLY A 198 -17.04 -10.58 16.74
CA GLY A 198 -16.45 -9.40 17.39
C GLY A 198 -15.34 -8.78 16.56
N ILE A 199 -14.53 -9.61 15.87
CA ILE A 199 -13.31 -9.20 15.19
C ILE A 199 -13.29 -9.74 13.74
N GLY A 200 -13.10 -8.86 12.79
CA GLY A 200 -12.83 -9.18 11.40
C GLY A 200 -11.32 -9.28 11.16
N GLN A 201 -10.71 -10.42 11.53
CA GLN A 201 -9.27 -10.62 11.42
C GLN A 201 -8.91 -11.36 10.14
N PRO A 202 -8.16 -10.74 9.19
CA PRO A 202 -7.69 -11.43 8.00
C PRO A 202 -6.60 -12.46 8.39
N MET A 203 -6.72 -13.69 7.84
CA MET A 203 -5.81 -14.81 8.15
C MET A 203 -5.45 -15.61 6.89
N GLY A 204 -5.93 -15.18 5.72
CA GLY A 204 -5.65 -15.82 4.44
C GLY A 204 -4.20 -15.61 3.98
N VAL A 205 -3.61 -16.60 3.33
CA VAL A 205 -2.25 -16.50 2.77
C VAL A 205 -2.18 -15.46 1.65
N ASP A 206 -3.26 -15.33 0.88
CA ASP A 206 -3.34 -14.42 -0.25
C ASP A 206 -3.84 -13.01 0.13
N ALA A 207 -4.03 -12.73 1.44
CA ALA A 207 -4.45 -11.42 1.91
C ALA A 207 -3.24 -10.62 2.42
N THR A 208 -2.99 -9.44 1.84
CA THR A 208 -1.92 -8.54 2.30
C THR A 208 -2.19 -8.02 3.71
N ASP A 209 -3.46 -7.86 4.08
CA ASP A 209 -3.86 -7.46 5.43
C ASP A 209 -3.51 -8.50 6.50
N SER A 210 -3.42 -9.81 6.16
CA SER A 210 -2.90 -10.84 7.08
C SER A 210 -1.45 -10.58 7.44
N PHE A 211 -0.63 -10.23 6.44
CA PHE A 211 0.76 -9.86 6.61
C PHE A 211 0.90 -8.61 7.51
N PHE A 212 0.26 -7.50 7.13
CA PHE A 212 0.37 -6.24 7.90
C PHE A 212 -0.15 -6.37 9.33
N SER A 213 -1.28 -7.07 9.53
CA SER A 213 -1.84 -7.31 10.86
C SER A 213 -0.88 -8.10 11.73
N PHE A 214 -0.31 -9.18 11.21
CA PHE A 214 0.61 -10.01 12.00
C PHE A 214 1.90 -9.26 12.37
N LEU A 215 2.46 -8.48 11.44
CA LEU A 215 3.61 -7.62 11.76
C LEU A 215 3.30 -6.63 12.89
N THR A 216 2.06 -6.12 12.97
CA THR A 216 1.66 -5.25 14.08
C THR A 216 1.59 -6.02 15.41
N TYR A 217 1.17 -7.29 15.41
CA TYR A 217 1.27 -8.15 16.60
C TYR A 217 2.73 -8.42 16.99
N MET A 218 3.64 -8.60 16.03
CA MET A 218 5.07 -8.70 16.30
C MET A 218 5.61 -7.42 16.95
N ASP A 219 5.20 -6.25 16.48
CA ASP A 219 5.58 -4.95 17.07
C ASP A 219 5.07 -4.81 18.50
N ALA A 220 3.88 -5.36 18.81
CA ALA A 220 3.34 -5.38 20.17
C ALA A 220 4.25 -6.16 21.13
N TYR A 221 4.92 -7.19 20.64
CA TYR A 221 5.88 -7.98 21.41
C TYR A 221 7.34 -7.58 21.22
N ASN A 222 7.60 -6.38 20.66
CA ASN A 222 8.92 -5.81 20.44
C ASN A 222 9.85 -6.69 19.58
N VAL A 223 9.29 -7.51 18.68
CA VAL A 223 10.06 -8.42 17.82
C VAL A 223 10.85 -7.60 16.78
N LYS A 224 12.16 -7.77 16.74
CA LYS A 224 13.05 -7.18 15.74
C LYS A 224 13.73 -8.30 14.95
N LEU A 225 13.31 -8.50 13.71
CA LEU A 225 13.83 -9.58 12.86
C LEU A 225 15.19 -9.27 12.25
N VAL A 226 15.52 -7.98 12.13
CA VAL A 226 16.81 -7.49 11.61
C VAL A 226 17.38 -6.37 12.46
N SER A 227 18.72 -6.29 12.51
CA SER A 227 19.44 -5.16 13.11
C SER A 227 19.37 -3.92 12.22
N GLU A 228 19.84 -2.77 12.73
CA GLU A 228 19.97 -1.55 11.94
C GLU A 228 20.88 -1.71 10.71
N SER A 229 21.87 -2.63 10.79
CA SER A 229 22.75 -2.97 9.66
C SER A 229 22.17 -4.02 8.71
N GLY A 230 20.94 -4.49 8.92
CA GLY A 230 20.27 -5.50 8.10
C GLY A 230 20.64 -6.96 8.44
N LYS A 231 21.40 -7.21 9.52
CA LYS A 231 21.72 -8.57 9.95
C LYS A 231 20.47 -9.25 10.49
N LEU A 232 20.25 -10.50 10.10
CA LEU A 232 19.14 -11.34 10.59
C LEU A 232 19.31 -11.65 12.09
N LEU A 233 18.24 -11.51 12.87
CA LEU A 233 18.21 -11.71 14.32
C LEU A 233 17.31 -12.88 14.77
N VAL A 234 16.82 -13.70 13.86
CA VAL A 234 15.83 -14.77 14.16
C VAL A 234 16.38 -15.90 15.04
N ASP A 235 17.69 -15.96 15.26
CA ASP A 235 18.33 -16.90 16.20
C ASP A 235 18.32 -16.39 17.66
N ASP A 236 17.92 -15.14 17.88
CA ASP A 236 17.81 -14.56 19.21
C ASP A 236 16.63 -15.21 19.97
N PRO A 237 16.84 -15.77 21.18
CA PRO A 237 15.77 -16.36 21.98
C PRO A 237 14.63 -15.39 22.31
N ASP A 238 14.90 -14.09 22.47
CA ASP A 238 13.87 -13.08 22.74
C ASP A 238 13.01 -12.82 21.49
N VAL A 239 13.61 -12.84 20.31
CA VAL A 239 12.89 -12.79 19.03
C VAL A 239 11.96 -13.99 18.88
N ARG A 240 12.46 -15.20 19.12
CA ARG A 240 11.66 -16.43 19.10
C ARG A 240 10.49 -16.36 20.09
N LYS A 241 10.75 -15.95 21.34
CA LYS A 241 9.72 -15.79 22.38
C LYS A 241 8.64 -14.78 21.97
N GLY A 242 9.03 -13.63 21.42
CA GLY A 242 8.12 -12.62 20.93
C GLY A 242 7.26 -13.12 19.76
N LEU A 243 7.84 -13.86 18.83
CA LEU A 243 7.12 -14.49 17.71
C LEU A 243 6.07 -15.51 18.20
N ILE A 244 6.42 -16.34 19.18
CA ILE A 244 5.48 -17.30 19.81
C ILE A 244 4.32 -16.54 20.45
N SER A 245 4.59 -15.47 21.21
CA SER A 245 3.55 -14.66 21.86
C SER A 245 2.63 -14.00 20.83
N ALA A 246 3.19 -13.38 19.77
CA ALA A 246 2.44 -12.77 18.69
C ALA A 246 1.56 -13.78 17.96
N MET A 247 2.10 -14.95 17.62
CA MET A 247 1.37 -16.02 16.93
C MET A 247 0.25 -16.60 17.82
N THR A 248 0.52 -16.75 19.12
CA THR A 248 -0.48 -17.23 20.09
C THR A 248 -1.68 -16.29 20.15
N ASP A 249 -1.44 -15.00 20.33
CA ASP A 249 -2.52 -14.02 20.44
C ASP A 249 -3.28 -13.86 19.11
N TYR A 250 -2.55 -13.86 18.00
CA TYR A 250 -3.17 -13.73 16.67
C TYR A 250 -4.10 -14.91 16.37
N THR A 251 -3.63 -16.13 16.61
CA THR A 251 -4.42 -17.35 16.33
C THR A 251 -5.52 -17.62 17.36
N ALA A 252 -5.39 -17.06 18.58
CA ALA A 252 -6.41 -17.16 19.63
C ALA A 252 -7.74 -16.52 19.20
N VAL A 253 -7.71 -15.44 18.41
CA VAL A 253 -8.93 -14.78 17.91
C VAL A 253 -9.78 -15.77 17.10
N TYR A 254 -9.14 -16.58 16.26
CA TYR A 254 -9.83 -17.61 15.47
C TYR A 254 -10.27 -18.78 16.35
N SER A 255 -9.37 -19.30 17.17
CA SER A 255 -9.63 -20.48 18.01
C SER A 255 -10.77 -20.26 19.00
N LYS A 256 -10.98 -19.03 19.46
CA LYS A 256 -12.11 -18.62 20.31
C LYS A 256 -13.41 -18.36 19.52
N GLY A 257 -13.40 -18.44 18.19
CA GLY A 257 -14.55 -18.14 17.36
C GLY A 257 -14.94 -16.65 17.32
N CYS A 258 -13.96 -15.75 17.46
CA CYS A 258 -14.16 -14.30 17.47
C CYS A 258 -14.12 -13.69 16.07
N THR A 259 -13.59 -14.42 15.11
CA THR A 259 -13.56 -14.05 13.68
C THR A 259 -14.30 -15.08 12.85
N PRO A 260 -14.83 -14.71 11.66
CA PRO A 260 -15.51 -15.67 10.77
C PRO A 260 -14.61 -16.86 10.42
N PRO A 261 -15.13 -18.10 10.39
CA PRO A 261 -14.36 -19.27 9.96
C PRO A 261 -13.74 -19.13 8.57
N SER A 262 -14.38 -18.35 7.68
CA SER A 262 -13.86 -18.05 6.32
C SER A 262 -12.62 -17.15 6.32
N SER A 263 -12.25 -16.53 7.44
CA SER A 263 -11.12 -15.56 7.49
C SER A 263 -9.79 -16.19 7.09
N THR A 264 -9.63 -17.51 7.19
CA THR A 264 -8.44 -18.25 6.75
C THR A 264 -8.29 -18.35 5.22
N SER A 265 -9.34 -18.02 4.48
CA SER A 265 -9.36 -18.00 3.01
C SER A 265 -9.64 -16.60 2.43
N TRP A 266 -9.67 -15.57 3.28
CA TRP A 266 -9.88 -14.22 2.83
C TRP A 266 -8.74 -13.74 1.94
N LYS A 267 -9.12 -12.94 0.95
CA LYS A 267 -8.26 -12.13 0.08
C LYS A 267 -8.49 -10.65 0.38
N ASP A 268 -7.64 -9.80 -0.15
CA ASP A 268 -7.97 -8.38 -0.20
C ASP A 268 -9.13 -8.16 -1.19
N PRO A 269 -10.25 -7.58 -0.85
CA PRO A 269 -10.63 -6.81 0.33
C PRO A 269 -11.69 -7.48 1.24
N ASP A 270 -11.60 -8.79 1.54
CA ASP A 270 -12.70 -9.54 2.19
C ASP A 270 -13.01 -9.06 3.62
N ASN A 271 -12.01 -8.58 4.38
CA ASN A 271 -12.23 -7.94 5.67
C ASN A 271 -13.14 -6.70 5.54
N ASN A 272 -12.93 -5.87 4.51
CA ASN A 272 -13.77 -4.72 4.20
C ASN A 272 -15.22 -5.15 3.92
N VAL A 273 -15.39 -6.18 3.09
CA VAL A 273 -16.71 -6.73 2.75
C VAL A 273 -17.43 -7.26 4.00
N ALA A 274 -16.74 -8.03 4.84
CA ALA A 274 -17.28 -8.55 6.08
C ALA A 274 -17.70 -7.42 7.04
N PHE A 275 -16.89 -6.37 7.14
CA PHE A 275 -17.21 -5.19 7.95
C PHE A 275 -18.40 -4.40 7.39
N HIS A 276 -18.40 -4.07 6.09
CA HIS A 276 -19.50 -3.32 5.46
C HIS A 276 -20.85 -4.05 5.57
N ASN A 277 -20.84 -5.37 5.48
CA ASN A 277 -22.01 -6.23 5.64
C ASN A 277 -22.40 -6.46 7.12
N ARG A 278 -21.71 -5.78 8.07
CA ARG A 278 -21.95 -5.94 9.51
C ARG A 278 -21.81 -7.38 10.01
N THR A 279 -21.03 -8.20 9.32
CA THR A 279 -20.67 -9.55 9.76
C THR A 279 -19.71 -9.50 10.93
N THR A 280 -18.93 -8.41 11.03
CA THR A 280 -17.98 -8.15 12.12
C THR A 280 -18.23 -6.78 12.74
N VAL A 281 -18.05 -6.66 14.06
CA VAL A 281 -18.20 -5.39 14.79
C VAL A 281 -16.97 -4.51 14.61
N MET A 282 -15.79 -5.10 14.66
CA MET A 282 -14.50 -4.43 14.52
C MET A 282 -13.65 -5.19 13.48
N THR A 283 -12.74 -4.48 12.83
CA THR A 283 -11.71 -5.07 11.95
C THR A 283 -10.39 -4.30 12.04
N HIS A 284 -9.29 -4.95 11.64
CA HIS A 284 -8.04 -4.26 11.33
C HIS A 284 -7.95 -4.06 9.82
N ASN A 285 -7.34 -2.96 9.41
CA ASN A 285 -7.15 -2.67 8.01
C ASN A 285 -5.86 -1.88 7.77
N ALA A 286 -5.16 -2.20 6.69
CA ALA A 286 -3.88 -1.57 6.34
C ALA A 286 -4.02 -0.11 5.89
N THR A 287 -5.25 0.38 5.74
CA THR A 287 -5.59 1.76 5.37
C THR A 287 -6.96 2.11 5.97
N ILE A 288 -7.43 3.35 5.82
CA ILE A 288 -8.82 3.71 6.15
C ILE A 288 -9.78 3.50 4.97
N SER A 289 -9.54 2.49 4.12
CA SER A 289 -10.40 2.24 2.93
C SER A 289 -11.85 1.96 3.29
N ILE A 290 -12.12 1.44 4.47
CA ILE A 290 -13.47 1.21 4.99
C ILE A 290 -14.21 2.55 5.19
N ALA A 291 -13.62 3.48 5.93
CA ALA A 291 -14.21 4.80 6.14
C ALA A 291 -14.29 5.58 4.82
N ALA A 292 -13.22 5.55 4.01
CA ALA A 292 -13.14 6.25 2.74
C ALA A 292 -14.21 5.80 1.72
N LYS A 293 -14.64 4.52 1.76
CA LYS A 293 -15.78 4.05 0.96
C LYS A 293 -17.05 4.84 1.26
N TRP A 294 -17.36 5.05 2.52
CA TRP A 294 -18.55 5.82 2.91
C TRP A 294 -18.41 7.30 2.57
N MET A 295 -17.19 7.83 2.60
CA MET A 295 -16.90 9.18 2.11
C MET A 295 -17.14 9.28 0.58
N ASP A 296 -16.72 8.29 -0.20
CA ASP A 296 -17.00 8.21 -1.64
C ASP A 296 -18.50 8.13 -1.92
N ASP A 297 -19.19 7.20 -1.25
CA ASP A 297 -20.63 6.96 -1.43
C ASP A 297 -21.48 8.21 -1.08
N MET A 298 -21.13 8.99 -0.04
CA MET A 298 -21.93 10.16 0.34
C MET A 298 -21.90 11.30 -0.69
N THR A 299 -20.93 11.29 -1.59
CA THR A 299 -20.80 12.27 -2.68
C THR A 299 -21.14 11.68 -4.06
N ASN A 300 -21.38 10.38 -4.15
CA ASN A 300 -21.60 9.67 -5.41
C ASN A 300 -23.00 9.98 -5.97
N THR A 301 -23.06 10.73 -7.08
CA THR A 301 -24.30 11.13 -7.75
C THR A 301 -25.04 9.98 -8.42
N ALA A 302 -24.44 8.80 -8.58
CA ALA A 302 -25.11 7.59 -9.08
C ALA A 302 -25.99 6.92 -8.01
N LEU A 303 -25.79 7.27 -6.73
CA LEU A 303 -26.60 6.79 -5.62
C LEU A 303 -27.81 7.70 -5.37
N THR A 304 -28.88 7.11 -4.83
CA THR A 304 -30.06 7.89 -4.38
C THR A 304 -29.73 8.78 -3.17
N ASP A 305 -30.54 9.79 -2.93
CA ASP A 305 -30.41 10.65 -1.76
C ASP A 305 -30.44 9.87 -0.44
N ALA A 306 -31.32 8.86 -0.35
CA ALA A 306 -31.40 7.98 0.83
C ALA A 306 -30.10 7.18 1.03
N GLN A 307 -29.51 6.64 -0.02
CA GLN A 307 -28.23 5.93 0.05
C GLN A 307 -27.09 6.85 0.46
N ARG A 308 -27.02 8.05 -0.11
CA ARG A 308 -26.03 9.07 0.30
C ARG A 308 -26.20 9.51 1.75
N ALA A 309 -27.45 9.65 2.22
CA ALA A 309 -27.71 9.97 3.63
C ALA A 309 -27.26 8.86 4.59
N ILE A 310 -27.47 7.59 4.22
CA ILE A 310 -26.95 6.42 4.98
C ILE A 310 -25.42 6.45 4.98
N ALA A 311 -24.81 6.67 3.82
CA ALA A 311 -23.35 6.72 3.71
C ALA A 311 -22.77 7.85 4.58
N LYS A 312 -23.37 9.03 4.55
CA LYS A 312 -22.99 10.16 5.42
C LYS A 312 -23.09 9.79 6.90
N LYS A 313 -24.19 9.19 7.33
CA LYS A 313 -24.37 8.76 8.72
C LYS A 313 -23.33 7.71 9.12
N ASN A 314 -23.06 6.73 8.27
CA ASN A 314 -22.03 5.73 8.54
C ASN A 314 -20.64 6.36 8.69
N TYR A 315 -20.28 7.29 7.81
CA TYR A 315 -18.99 7.98 7.87
C TYR A 315 -18.87 8.87 9.11
N THR A 316 -19.89 9.68 9.40
CA THR A 316 -19.76 10.73 10.44
C THR A 316 -20.09 10.25 11.85
N GLU A 317 -20.91 9.20 12.00
CA GLU A 317 -21.48 8.80 13.30
C GLU A 317 -21.21 7.33 13.64
N ASN A 318 -21.46 6.40 12.69
CA ASN A 318 -21.54 4.99 12.99
C ASN A 318 -20.18 4.26 12.95
N ILE A 319 -19.17 4.79 12.26
CA ILE A 319 -17.85 4.18 12.14
C ILE A 319 -16.82 5.01 12.88
N ARG A 320 -15.90 4.30 13.54
CA ARG A 320 -14.74 4.93 14.15
C ARG A 320 -13.46 4.33 13.59
N THR A 321 -12.51 5.18 13.19
CA THR A 321 -11.11 4.80 12.95
C THR A 321 -10.32 5.09 14.21
N ALA A 322 -9.61 4.10 14.70
CA ALA A 322 -8.84 4.16 15.93
C ALA A 322 -7.40 3.64 15.75
N GLY A 323 -6.55 4.03 16.67
CA GLY A 323 -5.23 3.41 16.84
C GLY A 323 -5.32 2.06 17.55
N TRP A 324 -4.20 1.35 17.56
CA TRP A 324 -4.07 0.08 18.26
C TRP A 324 -3.94 0.29 19.79
N PRO A 325 -4.29 -0.71 20.58
CA PRO A 325 -4.09 -0.66 22.04
C PRO A 325 -2.60 -0.56 22.39
N ASN A 326 -2.31 -0.19 23.63
CA ASN A 326 -0.96 -0.24 24.16
C ASN A 326 -0.42 -1.67 24.11
N LYS A 327 0.90 -1.80 23.95
CA LYS A 327 1.59 -3.09 23.93
C LYS A 327 1.38 -3.88 25.25
N PRO A 328 1.64 -5.20 25.25
CA PRO A 328 1.58 -6.01 26.49
C PRO A 328 2.43 -5.50 27.65
N ASP A 329 3.53 -4.80 27.36
CA ASP A 329 4.40 -4.17 28.38
C ASP A 329 3.87 -2.80 28.88
N GLY A 330 2.71 -2.35 28.39
CA GLY A 330 2.07 -1.08 28.73
C GLY A 330 2.56 0.13 27.93
N SER A 331 3.61 -0.01 27.12
CA SER A 331 4.09 1.07 26.26
C SER A 331 3.13 1.32 25.09
N LYS A 332 3.21 2.53 24.49
CA LYS A 332 2.40 2.87 23.32
C LYS A 332 2.84 2.09 22.10
N MET A 333 1.87 1.69 21.27
CA MET A 333 2.16 1.12 19.96
C MET A 333 2.94 2.11 19.09
N GLN A 334 4.02 1.63 18.46
CA GLN A 334 4.67 2.30 17.36
C GLN A 334 4.15 1.73 16.04
N TYR A 335 3.87 2.60 15.10
CA TYR A 335 3.28 2.17 13.83
C TYR A 335 4.36 1.95 12.78
N ARG A 336 4.32 0.80 12.14
CA ARG A 336 5.15 0.48 11.00
C ARG A 336 4.53 1.11 9.75
N THR A 337 5.30 1.91 8.99
CA THR A 337 4.83 2.52 7.75
C THR A 337 5.32 1.75 6.52
N ALA A 338 4.39 1.42 5.62
CA ALA A 338 4.70 0.91 4.28
C ALA A 338 4.66 2.07 3.28
N VAL A 339 5.81 2.37 2.68
CA VAL A 339 5.94 3.39 1.64
C VAL A 339 5.76 2.74 0.28
N LYS A 340 4.67 3.07 -0.40
CA LYS A 340 4.34 2.54 -1.72
C LYS A 340 5.28 3.12 -2.78
N THR A 341 5.92 2.24 -3.53
CA THR A 341 6.98 2.60 -4.45
C THR A 341 6.63 2.29 -5.89
N GLY A 342 6.86 3.26 -6.78
CA GLY A 342 6.91 3.02 -8.21
C GLY A 342 8.35 2.79 -8.67
N VAL A 343 8.50 2.19 -9.85
CA VAL A 343 9.80 1.80 -10.41
C VAL A 343 9.92 2.16 -11.89
N ILE A 344 11.16 2.38 -12.33
CA ILE A 344 11.57 2.39 -13.75
C ILE A 344 12.43 1.15 -13.96
N PHE A 345 12.13 0.36 -15.00
CA PHE A 345 12.90 -0.85 -15.28
C PHE A 345 14.19 -0.54 -16.03
N LYS A 346 15.26 -1.31 -15.73
CA LYS A 346 16.57 -1.19 -16.37
C LYS A 346 16.48 -1.39 -17.89
N ASP A 347 15.59 -2.27 -18.33
CA ASP A 347 15.42 -2.62 -19.75
C ASP A 347 14.36 -1.72 -20.46
N SER A 348 13.86 -0.67 -19.78
CA SER A 348 13.03 0.34 -20.43
C SER A 348 13.77 0.96 -21.62
N LYS A 349 13.06 1.08 -22.74
CA LYS A 349 13.58 1.73 -23.96
C LYS A 349 13.47 3.25 -23.89
N ASN A 350 12.65 3.78 -22.97
CA ASN A 350 12.28 5.20 -22.86
C ASN A 350 12.71 5.82 -21.51
N LYS A 351 13.87 5.44 -20.98
CA LYS A 351 14.33 5.84 -19.62
C LYS A 351 14.33 7.35 -19.40
N ALA A 352 14.72 8.14 -20.41
CA ALA A 352 14.72 9.60 -20.29
C ALA A 352 13.30 10.13 -20.07
N ALA A 353 12.35 9.74 -20.92
CA ALA A 353 10.94 10.12 -20.79
C ALA A 353 10.32 9.57 -19.48
N ALA A 354 10.69 8.37 -19.05
CA ALA A 354 10.28 7.80 -17.77
C ALA A 354 10.75 8.64 -16.59
N LYS A 355 12.02 9.08 -16.58
CA LYS A 355 12.58 9.97 -15.56
C LYS A 355 11.92 11.34 -15.57
N GLU A 356 11.60 11.90 -16.75
CA GLU A 356 10.87 13.16 -16.88
C GLU A 356 9.45 13.04 -16.31
N PHE A 357 8.73 11.94 -16.62
CA PHE A 357 7.40 11.68 -16.07
C PHE A 357 7.43 11.54 -14.55
N VAL A 358 8.36 10.74 -14.01
CA VAL A 358 8.49 10.55 -12.56
C VAL A 358 8.87 11.87 -11.87
N SER A 359 9.81 12.64 -12.43
CA SER A 359 10.17 13.95 -11.89
C SER A 359 8.98 14.91 -11.87
N PHE A 360 8.13 14.88 -12.90
CA PHE A 360 6.91 15.68 -12.98
C PHE A 360 5.85 15.21 -11.96
N LEU A 361 5.62 13.90 -11.87
CA LEU A 361 4.62 13.33 -10.96
C LEU A 361 4.95 13.61 -9.49
N LEU A 362 6.23 13.60 -9.13
CA LEU A 362 6.69 13.81 -7.76
C LEU A 362 6.68 15.29 -7.32
N GLN A 363 6.34 16.24 -8.19
CA GLN A 363 6.08 17.61 -7.76
C GLN A 363 4.82 17.67 -6.89
N GLU A 364 4.83 18.50 -5.86
CA GLU A 364 3.76 18.60 -4.87
C GLU A 364 2.38 18.85 -5.51
N GLU A 365 2.32 19.74 -6.52
CA GLU A 365 1.09 20.09 -7.24
C GLU A 365 0.49 18.94 -8.08
N ASN A 366 1.25 17.85 -8.30
CA ASN A 366 0.81 16.67 -9.05
C ASN A 366 0.63 15.45 -8.13
N LEU A 367 1.53 15.24 -7.17
CA LEU A 367 1.49 14.10 -6.26
C LEU A 367 0.38 14.24 -5.21
N THR A 368 0.24 15.42 -4.61
CA THR A 368 -0.73 15.66 -3.54
C THR A 368 -2.17 15.42 -3.99
N PRO A 369 -2.66 15.92 -5.14
CA PRO A 369 -4.00 15.59 -5.61
C PRO A 369 -4.22 14.09 -5.85
N TYR A 370 -3.20 13.36 -6.27
CA TYR A 370 -3.27 11.91 -6.44
C TYR A 370 -3.43 11.19 -5.09
N VAL A 371 -2.68 11.62 -4.07
CA VAL A 371 -2.80 11.05 -2.72
C VAL A 371 -4.14 11.41 -2.08
N GLU A 372 -4.58 12.67 -2.15
CA GLU A 372 -5.87 13.13 -1.61
C GLU A 372 -7.07 12.51 -2.35
N GLY A 373 -6.94 12.21 -3.65
CA GLY A 373 -7.93 11.50 -4.44
C GLY A 373 -8.26 10.10 -3.89
N SER A 374 -7.40 9.54 -3.07
CA SER A 374 -7.65 8.29 -2.36
C SER A 374 -8.51 8.46 -1.08
N LEU A 375 -9.06 9.64 -0.84
CA LEU A 375 -10.00 9.95 0.25
C LEU A 375 -9.46 9.67 1.67
N GLY A 376 -8.15 9.81 1.84
CA GLY A 376 -7.46 9.54 3.11
C GLY A 376 -6.96 8.09 3.27
N ARG A 377 -7.26 7.20 2.32
CA ARG A 377 -6.74 5.82 2.31
C ARG A 377 -5.20 5.78 2.36
N TRP A 378 -4.54 6.72 1.71
CA TRP A 378 -3.08 6.85 1.67
C TRP A 378 -2.63 8.17 2.28
N PHE A 379 -1.53 8.13 3.03
CA PHE A 379 -0.91 9.32 3.62
C PHE A 379 0.24 9.83 2.74
N PRO A 380 0.50 11.16 2.66
CA PRO A 380 1.55 11.73 1.84
C PRO A 380 2.95 11.34 2.30
N VAL A 381 3.85 11.17 1.34
CA VAL A 381 5.29 10.97 1.57
C VAL A 381 6.04 12.30 1.67
N THR A 382 5.44 13.40 1.21
CA THR A 382 6.04 14.74 1.22
C THR A 382 5.74 15.50 2.50
N ILE A 383 6.69 16.33 2.94
CA ILE A 383 6.54 17.15 4.16
C ILE A 383 5.38 18.14 4.03
N GLU A 384 5.23 18.76 2.86
CA GLU A 384 4.15 19.73 2.64
C GLU A 384 2.78 19.05 2.51
N GLY A 385 2.70 17.91 1.84
CA GLY A 385 1.49 17.11 1.77
C GLY A 385 0.96 16.68 3.14
N GLN A 386 1.86 16.34 4.07
CA GLN A 386 1.50 15.98 5.44
C GLN A 386 0.92 17.13 6.26
N LYS A 387 1.25 18.39 5.94
CA LYS A 387 0.78 19.59 6.64
C LYS A 387 -0.59 20.09 6.17
N ARG A 388 -1.15 19.51 5.12
CA ARG A 388 -2.40 19.99 4.54
C ARG A 388 -3.58 19.83 5.49
N LYS A 389 -4.50 20.78 5.46
CA LYS A 389 -5.73 20.78 6.28
C LYS A 389 -6.58 19.54 6.05
N PHE A 390 -6.53 18.98 4.85
CA PHE A 390 -7.21 17.73 4.46
C PHE A 390 -7.11 16.64 5.55
N TRP A 391 -5.94 16.49 6.18
CA TRP A 391 -5.68 15.46 7.21
C TRP A 391 -6.29 15.77 8.58
N GLN A 392 -6.85 16.97 8.78
CA GLN A 392 -7.39 17.40 10.06
C GLN A 392 -8.90 17.72 10.00
N GLU A 393 -9.51 17.65 8.83
CA GLU A 393 -10.90 18.06 8.62
C GLU A 393 -11.93 17.12 9.27
N ASP A 394 -11.61 15.82 9.35
CA ASP A 394 -12.50 14.85 9.97
C ASP A 394 -11.78 13.89 10.92
N ALA A 395 -12.57 13.11 11.68
CA ALA A 395 -12.04 12.22 12.71
C ALA A 395 -11.23 11.04 12.13
N HIS A 396 -11.61 10.51 10.96
CA HIS A 396 -10.93 9.37 10.34
C HIS A 396 -9.53 9.78 9.85
N ARG A 397 -9.45 10.85 9.05
CA ARG A 397 -8.17 11.37 8.54
C ARG A 397 -7.28 11.90 9.65
N ARG A 398 -7.88 12.50 10.69
CA ARG A 398 -7.13 12.94 11.88
C ARG A 398 -6.53 11.77 12.64
N SER A 399 -7.22 10.61 12.71
CA SER A 399 -6.64 9.39 13.30
C SER A 399 -5.41 8.93 12.56
N VAL A 400 -5.44 8.94 11.21
CA VAL A 400 -4.26 8.66 10.36
C VAL A 400 -3.13 9.64 10.67
N PHE A 401 -3.40 10.95 10.61
CA PHE A 401 -2.42 11.99 10.89
C PHE A 401 -1.73 11.79 12.25
N ASN A 402 -2.50 11.49 13.29
CA ASN A 402 -1.98 11.31 14.64
C ASN A 402 -1.02 10.12 14.75
N GLN A 403 -1.24 9.04 14.00
CA GLN A 403 -0.30 7.91 13.97
C GLN A 403 1.05 8.32 13.40
N TYR A 404 1.07 9.09 12.32
CA TYR A 404 2.32 9.60 11.73
C TYR A 404 3.00 10.65 12.59
N ALA A 405 2.21 11.53 13.22
CA ALA A 405 2.73 12.54 14.15
C ALA A 405 3.38 11.93 15.40
N ALA A 406 2.94 10.74 15.82
CA ALA A 406 3.55 9.98 16.92
C ALA A 406 4.89 9.33 16.53
N GLY A 407 5.26 9.35 15.26
CA GLY A 407 6.45 8.71 14.70
C GLY A 407 6.18 7.27 14.24
N THR A 408 6.83 6.91 13.14
CA THR A 408 6.70 5.60 12.50
C THR A 408 8.04 4.89 12.40
N THR A 409 8.01 3.56 12.27
CA THR A 409 9.15 2.70 11.97
C THR A 409 9.06 2.17 10.54
N THR A 410 10.17 1.68 10.00
CA THR A 410 10.23 1.11 8.65
C THR A 410 10.19 -0.42 8.68
N PHE A 411 9.86 -1.03 7.53
CA PHE A 411 9.86 -2.48 7.37
C PHE A 411 11.28 -3.04 7.19
N GLU A 412 11.44 -4.33 7.50
CA GLU A 412 12.68 -5.08 7.40
C GLU A 412 13.27 -5.08 5.99
N PHE A 413 12.43 -5.11 4.95
CA PHE A 413 12.89 -5.12 3.55
C PHE A 413 13.66 -3.85 3.16
N THR A 414 13.50 -2.75 3.91
CA THR A 414 14.29 -1.53 3.70
C THR A 414 15.76 -1.70 4.13
N LYS A 415 16.02 -2.64 5.05
CA LYS A 415 17.35 -2.96 5.59
C LYS A 415 17.94 -4.23 5.01
N ASN A 416 17.08 -5.21 4.71
CA ASN A 416 17.48 -6.52 4.19
C ASN A 416 16.52 -6.95 3.07
N TYR A 417 17.00 -6.94 1.82
CA TYR A 417 16.19 -7.22 0.63
C TYR A 417 15.57 -8.63 0.61
N HIS A 418 16.12 -9.62 1.32
CA HIS A 418 15.55 -10.96 1.42
C HIS A 418 14.12 -10.94 2.00
N PHE A 419 13.79 -9.91 2.79
CA PHE A 419 12.43 -9.78 3.31
C PHE A 419 11.38 -9.50 2.23
N THR A 420 11.75 -9.04 1.03
CA THR A 420 10.81 -8.99 -0.09
C THR A 420 10.40 -10.40 -0.54
N GLN A 421 11.33 -11.36 -0.55
CA GLN A 421 11.02 -12.76 -0.88
C GLN A 421 10.26 -13.45 0.26
N ILE A 422 10.66 -13.23 1.51
CA ILE A 422 9.99 -13.74 2.70
C ILE A 422 8.53 -13.27 2.75
N ASN A 423 8.31 -12.00 2.46
CA ASN A 423 6.97 -11.39 2.43
C ASN A 423 6.14 -11.88 1.24
N ASN A 424 6.76 -12.02 0.05
CA ASN A 424 6.09 -12.57 -1.13
C ASN A 424 5.60 -14.01 -0.90
N GLU A 425 6.36 -14.81 -0.18
CA GLU A 425 5.95 -16.16 0.22
C GLU A 425 4.87 -16.14 1.32
N ASN A 426 4.70 -15.05 2.03
CA ASN A 426 3.83 -14.87 3.19
C ASN A 426 4.00 -15.98 4.24
N VAL A 427 5.26 -16.17 4.67
CA VAL A 427 5.63 -17.20 5.65
C VAL A 427 4.82 -17.09 6.95
N TRP A 428 4.35 -15.89 7.26
CA TRP A 428 3.55 -15.55 8.43
C TRP A 428 2.18 -16.23 8.41
N ALA A 429 1.40 -16.01 7.33
CA ALA A 429 0.09 -16.61 7.16
C ALA A 429 0.17 -18.13 6.95
N LYS A 430 1.25 -18.64 6.34
CA LYS A 430 1.52 -20.08 6.26
C LYS A 430 1.68 -20.69 7.66
N ALA A 431 2.46 -20.05 8.53
CA ALA A 431 2.61 -20.49 9.92
C ALA A 431 1.28 -20.46 10.70
N MET A 432 0.45 -19.41 10.50
CA MET A 432 -0.91 -19.36 11.07
C MET A 432 -1.77 -20.55 10.61
N ASN A 433 -1.72 -20.89 9.33
CA ASN A 433 -2.45 -22.05 8.78
C ASN A 433 -2.00 -23.37 9.41
N ARG A 434 -0.70 -23.53 9.65
CA ARG A 434 -0.16 -24.69 10.40
C ARG A 434 -0.82 -24.81 11.79
N VAL A 435 -0.93 -23.70 12.51
CA VAL A 435 -1.55 -23.67 13.84
C VAL A 435 -3.05 -23.93 13.76
N ILE A 436 -3.76 -23.22 12.86
CA ILE A 436 -5.22 -23.18 12.85
C ILE A 436 -5.81 -24.43 12.20
N ASN A 437 -5.35 -24.78 11.00
CA ASN A 437 -5.94 -25.84 10.19
C ASN A 437 -5.31 -27.20 10.49
N GLU A 438 -3.99 -27.26 10.66
CA GLU A 438 -3.26 -28.50 10.88
C GLU A 438 -3.02 -28.83 12.36
N LYS A 439 -3.42 -27.92 13.28
CA LYS A 439 -3.30 -28.08 14.73
C LYS A 439 -1.87 -28.29 15.23
N VAL A 440 -0.89 -27.76 14.50
CA VAL A 440 0.50 -27.77 14.94
C VAL A 440 0.66 -26.87 16.17
N PRO A 441 1.40 -27.27 17.23
CA PRO A 441 1.71 -26.39 18.34
C PRO A 441 2.38 -25.08 17.89
N VAL A 442 2.02 -23.97 18.53
CA VAL A 442 2.46 -22.62 18.09
C VAL A 442 3.98 -22.49 18.05
N ASP A 443 4.67 -23.01 19.08
CA ASP A 443 6.13 -23.02 19.18
C ASP A 443 6.77 -23.75 18.00
N LYS A 444 6.24 -24.93 17.65
CA LYS A 444 6.71 -25.70 16.49
C LYS A 444 6.45 -24.97 15.17
N ALA A 445 5.26 -24.37 14.98
CA ALA A 445 4.97 -23.61 13.76
C ALA A 445 5.87 -22.38 13.61
N VAL A 446 6.22 -21.72 14.72
CA VAL A 446 7.16 -20.60 14.75
C VAL A 446 8.58 -21.08 14.43
N ASP A 447 9.02 -22.22 14.95
CA ASP A 447 10.34 -22.80 14.62
C ASP A 447 10.44 -23.14 13.11
N GLU A 448 9.41 -23.76 12.54
CA GLU A 448 9.33 -24.04 11.10
C GLU A 448 9.39 -22.73 10.28
N MET A 449 8.70 -21.68 10.72
CA MET A 449 8.72 -20.36 10.12
C MET A 449 10.11 -19.72 10.17
N ILE A 450 10.79 -19.77 11.31
CA ILE A 450 12.15 -19.25 11.50
C ILE A 450 13.13 -19.96 10.54
N GLU A 451 13.08 -21.29 10.46
CA GLU A 451 13.93 -22.05 9.54
C GLU A 451 13.64 -21.72 8.08
N ARG A 452 12.37 -21.45 7.73
CA ARG A 452 12.02 -20.99 6.38
C ARG A 452 12.58 -19.59 6.09
N ILE A 453 12.49 -18.67 7.04
CA ILE A 453 13.11 -17.34 6.94
C ILE A 453 14.61 -17.44 6.71
N LYS A 454 15.32 -18.27 7.49
CA LYS A 454 16.77 -18.51 7.30
C LYS A 454 17.10 -19.07 5.92
N THR A 455 16.25 -19.95 5.41
CA THR A 455 16.43 -20.53 4.08
C THR A 455 16.30 -19.50 2.97
N LEU A 456 15.33 -18.59 3.09
CA LEU A 456 15.06 -17.51 2.12
C LEU A 456 16.06 -16.35 2.23
N ALA A 457 16.75 -16.23 3.38
CA ALA A 457 17.73 -15.18 3.66
C ALA A 457 19.20 -15.60 3.35
N LYS A 458 19.41 -16.75 2.71
CA LYS A 458 20.71 -17.21 2.17
C LYS A 458 20.89 -16.72 0.75
#